data_d91d54967927a30550469e20df1c1301
#
_entry.id   d91d54967927a30550469e20df1c1301
#
_cell.length_a   1.000
_cell.length_b   1.000
_cell.length_c   1.000
_cell.angle_alpha   90.00
_cell.angle_beta   90.00
_cell.angle_gamma   90.00
#
_symmetry.space_group_name_H-M   'P 1'
#
loop_
_entity.id
_entity.type
_entity.pdbx_description
1 polymer ?
#
loop_
_entity_poly.entity_id
_entity_poly.type
_entity_poly.pdbx_seq_one_letter_code
_entity_poly.pdbx_strand_id
1 'polypeptide(L)'
;MIKKLPIIDAPIGLGRMAGSLIGMGGASCDMFRQALHRYVAPSRIYLANSGTTCLYLILKALAKRSPRKEVILPAYTAGNVVVAVRQAGLRPVLCGIKFSDFNMDAEEALKAVCGDTLAVVAVHMFGVGMSDIGQLAERLPQDVFLIEDCAQSMGTSVGGKLTGSFGDASFFSFNRGKNLPLGGGGCIATEDEELAGWIEEESRQLKPQSLLSEFAMFFKSSLVSLALNPYIYGMGYVLIAPFKSDKPVRRFAVRTMGKFTASCGLSLIEIAEGLLSARQMNAIFLADILKDLKSVTLPATGKDSRTVFNRMPILFKDGQTVEKVRKALRRAGIESSRMYFQPLHHMFNLGYMHDEFPNACYFAERVLTLPIHPSVTEEDLLKMADVIINEAA
;
A
#
# COMPACT_ATOMS: atom_id res chain seq x y z
N MET A 1 7.99 -29.86 -13.01
CA MET A 1 7.71 -28.41 -13.22
C MET A 1 8.20 -27.65 -11.98
N ILE A 2 9.02 -26.62 -12.14
CA ILE A 2 9.57 -25.87 -11.00
C ILE A 2 8.49 -24.88 -10.56
N LYS A 3 7.81 -25.15 -9.43
CA LYS A 3 6.89 -24.23 -8.77
C LYS A 3 7.69 -22.99 -8.35
N LYS A 4 7.24 -21.78 -8.73
CA LYS A 4 7.76 -20.51 -8.20
C LYS A 4 6.65 -19.74 -7.54
N LEU A 5 6.88 -19.36 -6.29
CA LEU A 5 5.96 -18.55 -5.50
C LEU A 5 6.18 -17.06 -5.84
N PRO A 6 5.20 -16.37 -6.46
CA PRO A 6 5.31 -14.93 -6.73
C PRO A 6 5.14 -14.11 -5.45
N ILE A 7 5.66 -12.88 -5.44
CA ILE A 7 5.54 -11.95 -4.30
C ILE A 7 4.12 -11.42 -4.09
N ILE A 8 3.28 -11.50 -5.12
CA ILE A 8 1.87 -11.08 -5.11
C ILE A 8 1.00 -12.19 -5.69
N ASP A 9 -0.28 -12.19 -5.33
CA ASP A 9 -1.30 -13.08 -5.86
C ASP A 9 -2.34 -12.34 -6.71
N ALA A 10 -3.20 -13.12 -7.37
CA ALA A 10 -4.40 -12.65 -8.06
C ALA A 10 -5.59 -13.52 -7.60
N PRO A 11 -6.22 -13.18 -6.47
CA PRO A 11 -7.25 -14.01 -5.86
C PRO A 11 -8.55 -14.07 -6.67
N ILE A 12 -8.72 -13.20 -7.68
CA ILE A 12 -9.87 -13.24 -8.58
C ILE A 12 -9.59 -14.22 -9.70
N GLY A 13 -10.19 -15.40 -9.65
CA GLY A 13 -10.13 -16.38 -10.73
C GLY A 13 -10.90 -15.94 -11.99
N LEU A 14 -10.57 -16.55 -13.14
CA LEU A 14 -11.15 -16.22 -14.44
C LEU A 14 -12.68 -16.27 -14.46
N GLY A 15 -13.30 -17.25 -13.79
CA GLY A 15 -14.77 -17.37 -13.70
C GLY A 15 -15.40 -16.16 -13.00
N ARG A 16 -14.83 -15.69 -11.89
CA ARG A 16 -15.30 -14.48 -11.19
C ARG A 16 -15.07 -13.23 -12.03
N MET A 17 -13.95 -13.14 -12.77
CA MET A 17 -13.70 -12.02 -13.69
C MET A 17 -14.73 -11.98 -14.84
N ALA A 18 -15.06 -13.14 -15.42
CA ALA A 18 -16.10 -13.23 -16.45
C ALA A 18 -17.47 -12.83 -15.89
N GLY A 19 -17.84 -13.33 -14.71
CA GLY A 19 -19.07 -12.91 -14.00
C GLY A 19 -19.09 -11.41 -13.72
N SER A 20 -17.95 -10.82 -13.32
CA SER A 20 -17.81 -9.39 -13.08
C SER A 20 -17.92 -8.55 -14.37
N LEU A 21 -17.50 -9.08 -15.51
CA LEU A 21 -17.69 -8.43 -16.79
C LEU A 21 -19.16 -8.39 -17.22
N ILE A 22 -19.89 -9.49 -17.01
CA ILE A 22 -21.33 -9.57 -17.28
C ILE A 22 -22.11 -8.69 -16.28
N GLY A 23 -21.73 -8.70 -15.00
CA GLY A 23 -22.37 -7.94 -13.93
C GLY A 23 -21.98 -6.46 -13.86
N MET A 24 -21.15 -5.93 -14.76
CA MET A 24 -20.74 -4.52 -14.74
C MET A 24 -21.89 -3.60 -15.20
N GLY A 25 -22.78 -3.28 -14.25
CA GLY A 25 -23.92 -2.39 -14.47
C GLY A 25 -23.69 -0.96 -14.01
N GLY A 26 -24.70 -0.11 -14.17
CA GLY A 26 -24.69 1.28 -13.68
C GLY A 26 -24.50 1.40 -12.18
N ALA A 27 -25.03 0.46 -11.41
CA ALA A 27 -24.99 0.43 -9.93
C ALA A 27 -23.71 -0.19 -9.32
N SER A 28 -22.82 -0.80 -10.13
CA SER A 28 -21.64 -1.54 -9.60
C SER A 28 -20.75 -0.70 -8.67
N CYS A 29 -20.51 0.56 -9.01
CA CYS A 29 -19.70 1.45 -8.18
C CYS A 29 -20.40 1.79 -6.86
N ASP A 30 -21.71 2.04 -6.86
CA ASP A 30 -22.48 2.37 -5.66
C ASP A 30 -22.58 1.16 -4.72
N MET A 31 -22.84 -0.02 -5.26
CA MET A 31 -22.87 -1.26 -4.49
C MET A 31 -21.50 -1.57 -3.88
N PHE A 32 -20.41 -1.38 -4.64
CA PHE A 32 -19.07 -1.60 -4.12
C PHE A 32 -18.71 -0.58 -3.04
N ARG A 33 -19.08 0.70 -3.22
CA ARG A 33 -18.94 1.73 -2.20
C ARG A 33 -19.63 1.35 -0.89
N GLN A 34 -20.88 0.86 -0.95
CA GLN A 34 -21.61 0.39 0.22
C GLN A 34 -20.94 -0.83 0.88
N ALA A 35 -20.46 -1.78 0.09
CA ALA A 35 -19.80 -2.97 0.60
C ALA A 35 -18.46 -2.66 1.32
N LEU A 36 -17.76 -1.55 0.94
CA LEU A 36 -16.53 -1.13 1.57
C LEU A 36 -16.69 -0.68 3.03
N HIS A 37 -17.88 -0.24 3.47
CA HIS A 37 -18.13 0.16 4.87
C HIS A 37 -17.81 -0.93 5.91
N ARG A 38 -17.69 -2.19 5.49
CA ARG A 38 -17.25 -3.27 6.38
C ARG A 38 -15.78 -3.14 6.80
N TYR A 39 -14.93 -2.52 5.97
CA TYR A 39 -13.48 -2.45 6.13
C TYR A 39 -12.94 -1.03 6.18
N VAL A 40 -13.77 -0.05 5.91
CA VAL A 40 -13.46 1.38 5.87
C VAL A 40 -14.43 2.06 6.82
N ALA A 41 -13.91 2.54 7.96
CA ALA A 41 -14.74 3.06 9.04
C ALA A 41 -15.47 4.38 8.71
N PRO A 42 -14.86 5.37 8.03
CA PRO A 42 -15.53 6.62 7.68
C PRO A 42 -16.73 6.40 6.76
N SER A 43 -17.82 7.18 7.02
CA SER A 43 -19.11 6.99 6.38
C SER A 43 -19.19 7.51 4.94
N ARG A 44 -18.35 8.48 4.58
CA ARG A 44 -18.35 9.08 3.25
C ARG A 44 -17.21 8.53 2.40
N ILE A 45 -17.56 7.71 1.39
CA ILE A 45 -16.60 7.02 0.53
C ILE A 45 -16.71 7.52 -0.91
N TYR A 46 -15.58 7.88 -1.52
CA TYR A 46 -15.45 8.29 -2.93
C TYR A 46 -14.52 7.34 -3.67
N LEU A 47 -14.91 6.88 -4.85
CA LEU A 47 -14.16 5.92 -5.65
C LEU A 47 -13.38 6.62 -6.77
N ALA A 48 -12.13 6.21 -6.97
CA ALA A 48 -11.29 6.66 -8.08
C ALA A 48 -10.51 5.50 -8.72
N ASN A 49 -9.85 5.77 -9.86
CA ASN A 49 -9.13 4.74 -10.61
C ASN A 49 -7.84 4.25 -9.94
N SER A 50 -7.38 4.90 -8.88
CA SER A 50 -6.20 4.47 -8.11
C SER A 50 -6.09 5.18 -6.76
N GLY A 51 -5.36 4.61 -5.79
CA GLY A 51 -5.03 5.29 -4.53
C GLY A 51 -4.24 6.60 -4.74
N THR A 52 -3.38 6.65 -5.77
CA THR A 52 -2.66 7.90 -6.14
C THR A 52 -3.63 9.00 -6.56
N THR A 53 -4.67 8.66 -7.31
CA THR A 53 -5.74 9.61 -7.68
C THR A 53 -6.53 10.04 -6.44
N CYS A 54 -6.79 9.13 -5.50
CA CYS A 54 -7.47 9.46 -4.24
C CYS A 54 -6.67 10.50 -3.45
N LEU A 55 -5.39 10.28 -3.21
CA LEU A 55 -4.54 11.26 -2.54
C LEU A 55 -4.51 12.61 -3.28
N TYR A 56 -4.37 12.58 -4.61
CA TYR A 56 -4.40 13.79 -5.43
C TYR A 56 -5.70 14.59 -5.26
N LEU A 57 -6.86 13.92 -5.22
CA LEU A 57 -8.15 14.58 -5.06
C LEU A 57 -8.29 15.24 -3.68
N ILE A 58 -7.88 14.55 -2.60
CA ILE A 58 -7.85 15.12 -1.26
C ILE A 58 -6.98 16.37 -1.27
N LEU A 59 -5.73 16.26 -1.71
CA LEU A 59 -4.78 17.38 -1.71
C LEU A 59 -5.23 18.53 -2.60
N LYS A 60 -5.83 18.24 -3.76
CA LYS A 60 -6.38 19.28 -4.65
C LYS A 60 -7.56 20.02 -4.02
N ALA A 61 -8.43 19.30 -3.33
CA ALA A 61 -9.56 19.87 -2.59
C ALA A 61 -9.07 20.81 -1.49
N LEU A 62 -8.07 20.41 -0.71
CA LEU A 62 -7.46 21.21 0.35
C LEU A 62 -6.71 22.44 -0.22
N ALA A 63 -5.92 22.25 -1.28
CA ALA A 63 -5.11 23.33 -1.89
C ALA A 63 -5.93 24.47 -2.47
N LYS A 64 -7.21 24.25 -2.81
CA LYS A 64 -8.13 25.28 -3.26
C LYS A 64 -8.68 26.15 -2.11
N ARG A 65 -8.63 25.65 -0.87
CA ARG A 65 -9.22 26.28 0.32
C ARG A 65 -8.20 26.83 1.30
N SER A 66 -6.91 26.58 1.04
CA SER A 66 -5.83 27.07 1.89
C SER A 66 -4.70 27.66 1.04
N PRO A 67 -4.07 28.76 1.50
CA PRO A 67 -2.87 29.31 0.86
C PRO A 67 -1.62 28.43 1.11
N ARG A 68 -1.65 27.54 2.08
CA ARG A 68 -0.54 26.67 2.50
C ARG A 68 -0.14 25.70 1.40
N LYS A 69 1.14 25.38 1.30
CA LYS A 69 1.69 24.64 0.16
C LYS A 69 2.48 23.39 0.52
N GLU A 70 2.78 23.14 1.79
CA GLU A 70 3.61 22.02 2.18
C GLU A 70 2.78 20.81 2.61
N VAL A 71 3.26 19.61 2.21
CA VAL A 71 2.71 18.32 2.64
C VAL A 71 3.86 17.47 3.19
N ILE A 72 3.75 17.10 4.46
CA ILE A 72 4.75 16.29 5.14
C ILE A 72 4.54 14.81 4.79
N LEU A 73 5.62 14.13 4.40
CA LEU A 73 5.65 12.72 3.99
C LEU A 73 6.79 11.99 4.69
N PRO A 74 6.67 10.68 5.00
CA PRO A 74 7.83 9.90 5.44
C PRO A 74 8.86 9.79 4.31
N ALA A 75 10.15 9.88 4.64
CA ALA A 75 11.25 9.79 3.68
C ALA A 75 11.33 8.42 2.98
N TYR A 76 10.70 7.38 3.52
CA TYR A 76 10.58 6.06 2.91
C TYR A 76 9.12 5.69 2.70
N THR A 77 8.63 5.85 1.50
CA THR A 77 7.30 5.41 1.03
C THR A 77 7.28 5.32 -0.51
N ALA A 78 6.09 5.08 -1.08
CA ALA A 78 5.90 5.00 -2.53
C ALA A 78 6.17 6.35 -3.22
N GLY A 79 7.00 6.37 -4.25
CA GLY A 79 7.28 7.59 -5.02
C GLY A 79 6.04 8.25 -5.64
N ASN A 80 4.96 7.49 -5.85
CA ASN A 80 3.69 8.04 -6.35
C ASN A 80 3.04 9.05 -5.40
N VAL A 81 3.35 9.02 -4.11
CA VAL A 81 2.86 10.01 -3.13
C VAL A 81 3.46 11.39 -3.46
N VAL A 82 4.76 11.47 -3.72
CA VAL A 82 5.42 12.72 -4.18
C VAL A 82 4.81 13.23 -5.48
N VAL A 83 4.52 12.33 -6.40
CA VAL A 83 3.91 12.71 -7.69
C VAL A 83 2.50 13.27 -7.50
N ALA A 84 1.70 12.70 -6.58
CA ALA A 84 0.36 13.22 -6.25
C ALA A 84 0.43 14.62 -5.64
N VAL A 85 1.33 14.83 -4.67
CA VAL A 85 1.57 16.14 -4.03
C VAL A 85 1.95 17.19 -5.08
N ARG A 86 2.95 16.91 -5.93
CA ARG A 86 3.40 17.83 -6.97
C ARG A 86 2.31 18.11 -8.04
N GLN A 87 1.54 17.09 -8.41
CA GLN A 87 0.45 17.24 -9.39
C GLN A 87 -0.71 18.07 -8.82
N ALA A 88 -0.91 18.10 -7.50
CA ALA A 88 -1.85 18.99 -6.81
C ALA A 88 -1.33 20.43 -6.67
N GLY A 89 -0.11 20.72 -7.13
CA GLY A 89 0.52 22.06 -7.03
C GLY A 89 1.10 22.34 -5.65
N LEU A 90 1.38 21.30 -4.88
CA LEU A 90 1.92 21.37 -3.51
C LEU A 90 3.40 20.93 -3.48
N ARG A 91 4.07 21.23 -2.38
CA ARG A 91 5.48 20.92 -2.12
C ARG A 91 5.61 19.80 -1.10
N PRO A 92 6.24 18.65 -1.43
CA PRO A 92 6.51 17.63 -0.44
C PRO A 92 7.66 18.05 0.48
N VAL A 93 7.44 17.87 1.78
CA VAL A 93 8.44 18.00 2.86
C VAL A 93 8.62 16.62 3.47
N LEU A 94 9.85 16.20 3.73
CA LEU A 94 10.11 14.88 4.26
C LEU A 94 10.39 14.91 5.76
N CYS A 95 9.99 13.84 6.46
CA CYS A 95 10.39 13.53 7.82
C CYS A 95 10.91 12.10 7.91
N GLY A 96 11.60 11.76 9.00
CA GLY A 96 12.19 10.45 9.21
C GLY A 96 11.18 9.33 9.43
N ILE A 97 11.72 8.11 9.52
CA ILE A 97 11.00 6.90 9.90
C ILE A 97 11.62 6.28 11.14
N LYS A 98 10.86 5.49 11.88
CA LYS A 98 11.33 4.73 13.03
C LYS A 98 11.42 3.23 12.72
N PHE A 99 12.31 2.52 13.42
CA PHE A 99 12.50 1.08 13.22
C PHE A 99 11.56 0.21 14.06
N SER A 100 10.80 0.79 14.98
CA SER A 100 9.90 0.03 15.85
C SER A 100 8.76 -0.63 15.08
N ASP A 101 8.10 0.12 14.21
CA ASP A 101 6.97 -0.32 13.38
C ASP A 101 7.13 -0.03 11.89
N PHE A 102 8.32 0.47 11.47
CA PHE A 102 8.68 0.80 10.09
C PHE A 102 7.85 1.93 9.47
N ASN A 103 7.23 2.75 10.29
CA ASN A 103 6.39 3.87 9.88
C ASN A 103 7.08 5.23 10.05
N MET A 104 6.36 6.28 9.68
CA MET A 104 6.73 7.67 9.95
C MET A 104 7.04 7.87 11.44
N ASP A 105 8.03 8.68 11.75
CA ASP A 105 8.29 9.15 13.11
C ASP A 105 7.38 10.36 13.41
N ALA A 106 6.43 10.20 14.35
CA ALA A 106 5.47 11.25 14.69
C ALA A 106 6.16 12.51 15.26
N GLU A 107 7.23 12.35 16.05
CA GLU A 107 7.96 13.48 16.62
C GLU A 107 8.70 14.29 15.55
N GLU A 108 9.30 13.60 14.57
CA GLU A 108 9.92 14.29 13.44
C GLU A 108 8.89 14.96 12.53
N ALA A 109 7.73 14.31 12.32
CA ALA A 109 6.63 14.91 11.57
C ALA A 109 6.12 16.19 12.24
N LEU A 110 5.91 16.17 13.57
CA LEU A 110 5.48 17.34 14.34
C LEU A 110 6.52 18.48 14.32
N LYS A 111 7.82 18.15 14.38
CA LYS A 111 8.90 19.15 14.27
C LYS A 111 8.97 19.80 12.88
N ALA A 112 8.56 19.07 11.83
CA ALA A 112 8.53 19.60 10.46
C ALA A 112 7.31 20.50 10.18
N VAL A 113 6.30 20.51 11.06
CA VAL A 113 5.12 21.38 10.91
C VAL A 113 5.51 22.83 11.04
N CYS A 114 5.09 23.65 10.09
CA CYS A 114 5.29 25.09 10.05
C CYS A 114 4.04 25.83 9.55
N GLY A 115 4.10 27.15 9.47
CA GLY A 115 2.98 27.98 9.01
C GLY A 115 2.52 27.71 7.56
N ASP A 116 3.37 27.08 6.72
CA ASP A 116 3.03 26.70 5.34
C ASP A 116 2.55 25.23 5.21
N THR A 117 2.54 24.48 6.30
CA THR A 117 2.12 23.07 6.29
C THR A 117 0.61 22.97 6.12
N LEU A 118 0.18 22.35 5.00
CA LEU A 118 -1.22 22.07 4.69
C LEU A 118 -1.69 20.75 5.29
N ALA A 119 -0.86 19.70 5.14
CA ALA A 119 -1.24 18.36 5.57
C ALA A 119 -0.03 17.52 5.95
N VAL A 120 -0.26 16.50 6.77
CA VAL A 120 0.65 15.38 7.04
C VAL A 120 0.02 14.12 6.44
N VAL A 121 0.79 13.36 5.64
CA VAL A 121 0.36 12.05 5.11
C VAL A 121 1.03 10.95 5.92
N ALA A 122 0.31 10.39 6.87
CA ALA A 122 0.75 9.26 7.70
C ALA A 122 0.54 7.95 6.94
N VAL A 123 1.61 7.19 6.71
CA VAL A 123 1.58 5.96 5.92
C VAL A 123 1.58 4.75 6.86
N HIS A 124 0.65 3.82 6.68
CA HIS A 124 0.67 2.52 7.34
C HIS A 124 1.43 1.50 6.48
N MET A 125 2.78 1.54 6.59
CA MET A 125 3.67 0.74 5.73
C MET A 125 3.51 -0.75 5.94
N PHE A 126 3.55 -1.51 4.86
CA PHE A 126 3.44 -2.98 4.82
C PHE A 126 2.15 -3.55 5.42
N GLY A 127 1.19 -2.69 5.78
CA GLY A 127 0.00 -3.07 6.53
C GLY A 127 0.16 -2.99 8.05
N VAL A 128 1.32 -2.54 8.54
CA VAL A 128 1.55 -2.25 9.96
C VAL A 128 0.94 -0.90 10.28
N GLY A 129 -0.01 -0.85 11.20
CA GLY A 129 -0.56 0.40 11.68
C GLY A 129 0.52 1.25 12.38
N MET A 130 0.59 2.53 12.07
CA MET A 130 1.47 3.46 12.77
C MET A 130 1.07 3.54 14.25
N SER A 131 1.95 3.12 15.15
CA SER A 131 1.63 2.88 16.57
C SER A 131 1.24 4.14 17.34
N ASP A 132 1.74 5.29 16.92
CA ASP A 132 1.52 6.61 17.51
C ASP A 132 0.62 7.52 16.67
N ILE A 133 -0.17 6.95 15.76
CA ILE A 133 -1.10 7.71 14.89
C ILE A 133 -2.11 8.55 15.69
N GLY A 134 -2.62 8.01 16.81
CA GLY A 134 -3.52 8.74 17.69
C GLY A 134 -2.85 9.96 18.34
N GLN A 135 -1.61 9.80 18.80
CA GLN A 135 -0.85 10.91 19.37
C GLN A 135 -0.51 11.97 18.33
N LEU A 136 -0.20 11.56 17.10
CA LEU A 136 0.01 12.50 16.00
C LEU A 136 -1.27 13.30 15.72
N ALA A 137 -2.44 12.63 15.65
CA ALA A 137 -3.73 13.28 15.41
C ALA A 137 -4.08 14.30 16.50
N GLU A 138 -3.84 13.97 17.77
CA GLU A 138 -4.13 14.85 18.90
C GLU A 138 -3.20 16.07 19.01
N ARG A 139 -1.96 15.97 18.52
CA ARG A 139 -0.92 17.00 18.67
C ARG A 139 -0.75 17.89 17.43
N LEU A 140 -1.32 17.51 16.30
CA LEU A 140 -1.31 18.38 15.10
C LEU A 140 -2.12 19.66 15.37
N PRO A 141 -1.67 20.83 14.86
CA PRO A 141 -2.50 22.04 14.86
C PRO A 141 -3.82 21.81 14.11
N GLN A 142 -4.90 22.39 14.61
CA GLN A 142 -6.27 22.23 14.06
C GLN A 142 -6.40 22.64 12.58
N ASP A 143 -5.48 23.41 12.08
CA ASP A 143 -5.45 23.93 10.71
C ASP A 143 -4.47 23.16 9.80
N VAL A 144 -3.93 22.02 10.28
CA VAL A 144 -3.10 21.07 9.53
C VAL A 144 -3.83 19.73 9.41
N PHE A 145 -4.17 19.33 8.20
CA PHE A 145 -4.94 18.11 7.94
C PHE A 145 -4.07 16.84 8.10
N LEU A 146 -4.61 15.84 8.79
CA LEU A 146 -4.02 14.52 8.84
C LEU A 146 -4.67 13.60 7.79
N ILE A 147 -3.88 13.11 6.84
CA ILE A 147 -4.32 12.17 5.80
C ILE A 147 -3.67 10.81 6.07
N GLU A 148 -4.46 9.75 6.21
CA GLU A 148 -3.93 8.40 6.37
C GLU A 148 -3.77 7.70 5.01
N ASP A 149 -2.54 7.28 4.68
CA ASP A 149 -2.28 6.37 3.56
C ASP A 149 -2.50 4.92 4.01
N CYS A 150 -3.71 4.44 3.79
CA CYS A 150 -4.13 3.06 4.06
C CYS A 150 -4.00 2.15 2.84
N ALA A 151 -3.20 2.53 1.83
CA ALA A 151 -3.04 1.74 0.61
C ALA A 151 -2.47 0.33 0.84
N GLN A 152 -1.92 0.04 2.02
CA GLN A 152 -1.35 -1.26 2.39
C GLN A 152 -1.98 -1.87 3.64
N SER A 153 -2.90 -1.18 4.32
CA SER A 153 -3.37 -1.53 5.66
C SER A 153 -4.87 -1.82 5.77
N MET A 154 -5.58 -2.07 4.66
CA MET A 154 -7.00 -2.42 4.73
C MET A 154 -7.24 -3.62 5.66
N GLY A 155 -8.12 -3.45 6.63
CA GLY A 155 -8.42 -4.45 7.68
C GLY A 155 -7.49 -4.41 8.89
N THR A 156 -6.48 -3.52 8.91
CA THR A 156 -5.60 -3.27 10.05
C THR A 156 -6.28 -2.35 11.06
N SER A 157 -6.03 -2.59 12.36
CA SER A 157 -6.45 -1.70 13.44
C SER A 157 -5.28 -1.38 14.39
N VAL A 158 -5.35 -0.23 15.03
CA VAL A 158 -4.43 0.22 16.10
C VAL A 158 -5.28 0.54 17.32
N GLY A 159 -4.99 -0.12 18.45
CA GLY A 159 -5.79 0.06 19.67
C GLY A 159 -7.28 -0.23 19.46
N GLY A 160 -7.64 -1.22 18.65
CA GLY A 160 -9.03 -1.59 18.33
C GLY A 160 -9.72 -0.70 17.27
N LYS A 161 -9.11 0.43 16.87
CA LYS A 161 -9.67 1.34 15.88
C LYS A 161 -9.05 1.10 14.49
N LEU A 162 -9.88 0.97 13.45
CA LEU A 162 -9.40 0.71 12.08
C LEU A 162 -8.48 1.84 11.59
N THR A 163 -7.40 1.48 10.86
CA THR A 163 -6.62 2.46 10.11
C THR A 163 -7.51 3.15 9.07
N GLY A 164 -7.29 4.43 8.87
CA GLY A 164 -8.14 5.28 8.03
C GLY A 164 -9.24 6.02 8.78
N SER A 165 -9.28 5.92 10.13
CA SER A 165 -10.27 6.59 10.96
C SER A 165 -9.66 7.51 12.03
N PHE A 166 -8.33 7.74 12.00
CA PHE A 166 -7.64 8.63 12.93
C PHE A 166 -7.51 10.06 12.40
N GLY A 167 -7.34 10.21 11.09
CA GLY A 167 -7.16 11.50 10.42
C GLY A 167 -8.45 12.08 9.85
N ASP A 168 -8.35 13.29 9.27
CA ASP A 168 -9.45 14.01 8.62
C ASP A 168 -9.93 13.30 7.36
N ALA A 169 -9.00 12.66 6.65
CA ALA A 169 -9.29 11.79 5.51
C ALA A 169 -8.32 10.62 5.43
N SER A 170 -8.75 9.58 4.76
CA SER A 170 -7.90 8.43 4.41
C SER A 170 -8.08 8.03 2.96
N PHE A 171 -7.09 7.31 2.43
CA PHE A 171 -7.25 6.69 1.13
C PHE A 171 -6.72 5.26 1.10
N PHE A 172 -7.38 4.44 0.29
CA PHE A 172 -7.07 3.03 0.09
C PHE A 172 -6.74 2.77 -1.38
N SER A 173 -5.97 1.73 -1.64
CA SER A 173 -5.61 1.30 -2.99
C SER A 173 -5.97 -0.15 -3.22
N PHE A 174 -6.57 -0.43 -4.38
CA PHE A 174 -6.93 -1.78 -4.81
C PHE A 174 -6.04 -2.29 -5.95
N ASN A 175 -4.84 -1.71 -6.08
CA ASN A 175 -3.88 -2.16 -7.07
C ASN A 175 -3.32 -3.55 -6.72
N ARG A 176 -2.59 -4.17 -7.65
CA ARG A 176 -1.97 -5.48 -7.43
C ARG A 176 -1.05 -5.47 -6.20
N GLY A 177 -1.04 -6.57 -5.46
CA GLY A 177 -0.24 -6.72 -4.25
C GLY A 177 -0.72 -5.90 -3.07
N LYS A 178 -1.93 -5.36 -3.11
CA LYS A 178 -2.64 -4.75 -1.98
C LYS A 178 -3.51 -5.78 -1.26
N ASN A 179 -4.07 -5.42 -0.12
CA ASN A 179 -4.85 -6.33 0.71
C ASN A 179 -6.15 -6.79 0.00
N LEU A 180 -6.74 -5.92 -0.82
CA LEU A 180 -7.84 -6.23 -1.74
C LEU A 180 -7.38 -5.95 -3.19
N PRO A 181 -6.74 -6.91 -3.90
CA PRO A 181 -6.07 -6.65 -5.17
C PRO A 181 -7.03 -6.79 -6.36
N LEU A 182 -7.58 -5.67 -6.85
CA LEU A 182 -8.43 -5.59 -8.04
C LEU A 182 -7.65 -5.28 -9.33
N GLY A 183 -6.34 -5.02 -9.21
CA GLY A 183 -5.51 -4.61 -10.34
C GLY A 183 -5.58 -3.12 -10.68
N GLY A 184 -6.42 -2.36 -10.00
CA GLY A 184 -6.61 -0.92 -10.13
C GLY A 184 -7.68 -0.45 -9.14
N GLY A 185 -7.95 0.86 -9.11
CA GLY A 185 -8.92 1.46 -8.19
C GLY A 185 -8.35 1.90 -6.86
N GLY A 186 -9.13 2.70 -6.16
CA GLY A 186 -8.92 3.17 -4.81
C GLY A 186 -10.17 3.86 -4.28
N CYS A 187 -10.20 4.13 -2.99
CA CYS A 187 -11.24 4.94 -2.39
C CYS A 187 -10.65 5.97 -1.43
N ILE A 188 -11.36 7.07 -1.28
CA ILE A 188 -11.18 8.08 -0.23
C ILE A 188 -12.26 7.81 0.81
N ALA A 189 -11.94 8.02 2.07
CA ALA A 189 -12.91 7.99 3.15
C ALA A 189 -12.70 9.16 4.11
N THR A 190 -13.77 9.80 4.59
CA THR A 190 -13.77 10.89 5.55
C THR A 190 -15.09 10.95 6.33
N GLU A 191 -15.02 11.41 7.59
CA GLU A 191 -16.21 11.78 8.38
C GLU A 191 -16.47 13.28 8.34
N ASP A 192 -15.47 14.09 7.95
CA ASP A 192 -15.60 15.55 7.85
C ASP A 192 -16.54 15.91 6.70
N GLU A 193 -17.66 16.57 7.03
CA GLU A 193 -18.70 16.95 6.06
C GLU A 193 -18.25 18.02 5.09
N GLU A 194 -17.44 18.97 5.54
CA GLU A 194 -16.96 20.05 4.72
C GLU A 194 -15.91 19.54 3.73
N LEU A 195 -14.93 18.75 4.21
CA LEU A 195 -13.94 18.11 3.37
C LEU A 195 -14.59 17.14 2.37
N ALA A 196 -15.62 16.39 2.79
CA ALA A 196 -16.40 15.53 1.92
C ALA A 196 -17.04 16.30 0.75
N GLY A 197 -17.63 17.47 1.03
CA GLY A 197 -18.17 18.35 0.00
C GLY A 197 -17.11 18.82 -1.00
N TRP A 198 -15.92 19.17 -0.50
CA TRP A 198 -14.79 19.60 -1.35
C TRP A 198 -14.27 18.47 -2.22
N ILE A 199 -14.15 17.26 -1.66
CA ILE A 199 -13.73 16.05 -2.41
C ILE A 199 -14.77 15.69 -3.47
N GLU A 200 -16.06 15.83 -3.15
CA GLU A 200 -17.14 15.55 -4.11
C GLU A 200 -17.09 16.51 -5.30
N GLU A 201 -16.86 17.81 -5.06
CA GLU A 201 -16.69 18.82 -6.11
C GLU A 201 -15.57 18.45 -7.09
N GLU A 202 -14.39 18.02 -6.55
CA GLU A 202 -13.28 17.55 -7.39
C GLU A 202 -13.60 16.22 -8.10
N SER A 203 -14.29 15.31 -7.43
CA SER A 203 -14.66 14.01 -7.97
C SER A 203 -15.64 14.10 -9.14
N ARG A 204 -16.57 15.07 -9.13
CA ARG A 204 -17.50 15.32 -10.24
C ARG A 204 -16.80 15.73 -11.54
N GLN A 205 -15.59 16.27 -11.47
CA GLN A 205 -14.80 16.67 -12.65
C GLN A 205 -14.04 15.50 -13.28
N LEU A 206 -14.06 14.31 -12.68
CA LEU A 206 -13.35 13.14 -13.17
C LEU A 206 -13.97 12.63 -14.47
N LYS A 207 -13.10 12.36 -15.44
CA LYS A 207 -13.53 11.69 -16.69
C LYS A 207 -13.84 10.21 -16.38
N PRO A 208 -14.98 9.68 -16.87
CA PRO A 208 -15.29 8.28 -16.73
C PRO A 208 -14.30 7.39 -17.48
N GLN A 209 -14.20 6.13 -17.10
CA GLN A 209 -13.51 5.11 -17.88
C GLN A 209 -14.32 4.81 -19.15
N SER A 210 -13.63 4.63 -20.28
CA SER A 210 -14.26 4.20 -21.52
C SER A 210 -14.52 2.69 -21.51
N LEU A 211 -15.51 2.22 -22.24
CA LEU A 211 -15.78 0.79 -22.38
C LEU A 211 -14.56 0.03 -22.89
N LEU A 212 -13.80 0.62 -23.81
CA LEU A 212 -12.55 0.03 -24.31
C LEU A 212 -11.52 -0.16 -23.19
N SER A 213 -11.41 0.81 -22.26
CA SER A 213 -10.51 0.67 -21.10
C SER A 213 -11.00 -0.38 -20.11
N GLU A 214 -12.31 -0.58 -19.96
CA GLU A 214 -12.89 -1.65 -19.11
C GLU A 214 -12.56 -3.04 -19.69
N PHE A 215 -12.73 -3.24 -20.99
CA PHE A 215 -12.35 -4.49 -21.66
C PHE A 215 -10.83 -4.72 -21.61
N ALA A 216 -10.02 -3.67 -21.84
CA ALA A 216 -8.57 -3.77 -21.72
C ALA A 216 -8.15 -4.18 -20.29
N MET A 217 -8.84 -3.67 -19.26
CA MET A 217 -8.60 -4.05 -17.87
C MET A 217 -8.97 -5.52 -17.61
N PHE A 218 -10.12 -6.00 -18.16
CA PHE A 218 -10.49 -7.41 -18.08
C PHE A 218 -9.42 -8.31 -18.69
N PHE A 219 -9.01 -8.08 -19.93
CA PHE A 219 -7.98 -8.91 -20.58
C PHE A 219 -6.64 -8.87 -19.84
N LYS A 220 -6.21 -7.68 -19.42
CA LYS A 220 -4.98 -7.51 -18.63
C LYS A 220 -5.04 -8.26 -17.30
N SER A 221 -6.17 -8.18 -16.59
CA SER A 221 -6.34 -8.87 -15.30
C SER A 221 -6.39 -10.38 -15.48
N SER A 222 -7.06 -10.86 -16.53
CA SER A 222 -7.11 -12.29 -16.88
C SER A 222 -5.71 -12.84 -17.22
N LEU A 223 -4.95 -12.12 -18.03
CA LEU A 223 -3.58 -12.52 -18.38
C LEU A 223 -2.67 -12.54 -17.14
N VAL A 224 -2.79 -11.55 -16.27
CA VAL A 224 -2.02 -11.50 -15.01
C VAL A 224 -2.43 -12.62 -14.07
N SER A 225 -3.72 -12.94 -13.94
CA SER A 225 -4.19 -14.05 -13.11
C SER A 225 -3.62 -15.38 -13.59
N LEU A 226 -3.58 -15.62 -14.89
CA LEU A 226 -2.93 -16.79 -15.47
C LEU A 226 -1.42 -16.79 -15.21
N ALA A 227 -0.75 -15.67 -15.47
CA ALA A 227 0.69 -15.53 -15.32
C ALA A 227 1.17 -15.69 -13.87
N LEU A 228 0.34 -15.35 -12.87
CA LEU A 228 0.66 -15.49 -11.44
C LEU A 228 0.37 -16.91 -10.90
N ASN A 229 -0.18 -17.82 -11.69
CA ASN A 229 -0.21 -19.23 -11.32
C ASN A 229 1.23 -19.73 -11.08
N PRO A 230 1.57 -20.33 -9.91
CA PRO A 230 2.95 -20.64 -9.53
C PRO A 230 3.70 -21.51 -10.54
N TYR A 231 2.99 -22.38 -11.27
CA TYR A 231 3.59 -23.25 -12.30
C TYR A 231 3.87 -22.48 -13.60
N ILE A 232 2.92 -21.65 -14.04
CA ILE A 232 3.09 -20.79 -15.24
C ILE A 232 4.14 -19.71 -14.95
N TYR A 233 4.09 -19.12 -13.75
CA TYR A 233 5.06 -18.13 -13.29
C TYR A 233 6.49 -18.66 -13.29
N GLY A 234 6.67 -19.92 -12.85
CA GLY A 234 7.97 -20.60 -12.86
C GLY A 234 8.57 -20.71 -14.27
N MET A 235 7.76 -21.03 -15.27
CA MET A 235 8.19 -21.13 -16.66
C MET A 235 8.44 -19.77 -17.32
N GLY A 236 7.59 -18.77 -17.03
CA GLY A 236 7.66 -17.42 -17.64
C GLY A 236 8.57 -16.43 -16.93
N TYR A 237 9.07 -16.74 -15.74
CA TYR A 237 9.81 -15.80 -14.90
C TYR A 237 11.00 -15.12 -15.59
N VAL A 238 11.77 -15.89 -16.38
CA VAL A 238 12.94 -15.39 -17.12
C VAL A 238 12.54 -14.33 -18.15
N LEU A 239 11.35 -14.43 -18.73
CA LEU A 239 10.84 -13.51 -19.73
C LEU A 239 10.23 -12.25 -19.09
N ILE A 240 9.67 -12.35 -17.88
CA ILE A 240 8.95 -11.26 -17.19
C ILE A 240 9.89 -10.40 -16.33
N ALA A 241 10.91 -10.99 -15.74
CA ALA A 241 11.83 -10.32 -14.82
C ALA A 241 12.48 -9.03 -15.35
N PRO A 242 12.92 -8.95 -16.63
CA PRO A 242 13.54 -7.75 -17.19
C PRO A 242 12.58 -6.54 -17.32
N PHE A 243 11.27 -6.77 -17.35
CA PHE A 243 10.25 -5.72 -17.54
C PHE A 243 9.74 -5.10 -16.24
N LYS A 244 10.25 -5.53 -15.08
CA LYS A 244 9.94 -4.89 -13.79
C LYS A 244 10.76 -3.61 -13.67
N SER A 245 10.10 -2.47 -13.86
CA SER A 245 10.72 -1.15 -13.73
C SER A 245 10.35 -0.52 -12.39
N ASP A 246 11.34 -0.07 -11.63
CA ASP A 246 11.19 0.65 -10.36
C ASP A 246 11.17 2.17 -10.54
N LYS A 247 11.13 2.65 -11.78
CA LYS A 247 11.12 4.09 -12.05
C LYS A 247 9.78 4.69 -11.63
N PRO A 248 9.79 5.77 -10.84
CA PRO A 248 8.56 6.45 -10.46
C PRO A 248 7.85 7.00 -11.70
N VAL A 249 6.53 6.81 -11.74
CA VAL A 249 5.70 7.38 -12.80
C VAL A 249 5.73 8.89 -12.67
N ARG A 250 6.00 9.63 -13.75
CA ARG A 250 6.08 11.10 -13.72
C ARG A 250 4.71 11.79 -13.67
N ARG A 251 3.68 11.15 -14.21
CA ARG A 251 2.27 11.60 -14.23
C ARG A 251 1.36 10.40 -14.24
N PHE A 252 0.16 10.55 -13.71
CA PHE A 252 -0.86 9.50 -13.72
C PHE A 252 -2.20 10.06 -14.25
N ALA A 253 -3.02 9.16 -14.77
CA ALA A 253 -4.34 9.52 -15.26
C ALA A 253 -5.33 9.64 -14.09
N VAL A 254 -6.05 10.75 -14.03
CA VAL A 254 -7.07 11.05 -13.04
C VAL A 254 -8.44 10.74 -13.63
N ARG A 255 -9.10 9.67 -13.15
CA ARG A 255 -10.37 9.17 -13.68
C ARG A 255 -11.24 8.60 -12.56
N THR A 256 -12.53 8.38 -12.85
CA THR A 256 -13.39 7.59 -11.96
C THR A 256 -12.93 6.13 -11.89
N MET A 257 -13.38 5.38 -10.88
CA MET A 257 -13.22 3.93 -10.87
C MET A 257 -13.98 3.30 -12.04
N GLY A 258 -13.42 2.26 -12.64
CA GLY A 258 -14.06 1.51 -13.69
C GLY A 258 -15.17 0.59 -13.17
N LYS A 259 -16.25 0.42 -13.91
CA LYS A 259 -17.37 -0.46 -13.56
C LYS A 259 -16.96 -1.92 -13.44
N PHE A 260 -16.09 -2.40 -14.33
CA PHE A 260 -15.51 -3.74 -14.24
C PHE A 260 -14.69 -3.90 -12.96
N THR A 261 -13.84 -2.91 -12.63
CA THR A 261 -13.05 -2.93 -11.39
C THR A 261 -13.96 -2.96 -10.15
N ALA A 262 -15.04 -2.17 -10.13
CA ALA A 262 -16.00 -2.16 -9.03
C ALA A 262 -16.75 -3.49 -8.91
N SER A 263 -17.17 -4.09 -10.04
CA SER A 263 -17.82 -5.41 -10.06
C SER A 263 -16.87 -6.52 -9.58
N CYS A 264 -15.59 -6.48 -9.94
CA CYS A 264 -14.57 -7.35 -9.35
C CYS A 264 -14.44 -7.13 -7.84
N GLY A 265 -14.55 -5.87 -7.40
CA GLY A 265 -14.54 -5.50 -5.98
C GLY A 265 -15.68 -6.14 -5.21
N LEU A 266 -16.90 -6.14 -5.74
CA LEU A 266 -18.06 -6.82 -5.16
C LEU A 266 -17.82 -8.33 -5.00
N SER A 267 -17.29 -8.97 -6.03
CA SER A 267 -16.99 -10.41 -5.98
C SER A 267 -15.88 -10.75 -4.98
N LEU A 268 -14.94 -9.82 -4.73
CA LEU A 268 -13.80 -10.07 -3.84
C LEU A 268 -14.11 -9.71 -2.39
N ILE A 269 -14.97 -8.72 -2.14
CA ILE A 269 -15.35 -8.29 -0.79
C ILE A 269 -16.08 -9.38 -0.01
N GLU A 270 -16.77 -10.27 -0.71
CA GLU A 270 -17.45 -11.43 -0.11
C GLU A 270 -16.49 -12.40 0.60
N ILE A 271 -15.27 -12.52 0.08
CA ILE A 271 -14.23 -13.40 0.61
C ILE A 271 -13.08 -12.63 1.27
N ALA A 272 -13.21 -11.30 1.37
CA ALA A 272 -12.11 -10.43 1.82
C ALA A 272 -11.63 -10.80 3.22
N GLU A 273 -12.52 -11.12 4.17
CA GLU A 273 -12.13 -11.50 5.53
C GLU A 273 -11.22 -12.74 5.53
N GLY A 274 -11.54 -13.75 4.73
CA GLY A 274 -10.68 -14.94 4.58
C GLY A 274 -9.29 -14.59 4.00
N LEU A 275 -9.24 -13.66 3.03
CA LEU A 275 -7.98 -13.21 2.43
C LEU A 275 -7.12 -12.41 3.45
N LEU A 276 -7.75 -11.55 4.25
CA LEU A 276 -7.07 -10.72 5.26
C LEU A 276 -6.57 -11.60 6.41
N SER A 277 -7.41 -12.52 6.90
CA SER A 277 -7.05 -13.45 7.97
C SER A 277 -5.91 -14.39 7.56
N ALA A 278 -5.92 -14.92 6.33
CA ALA A 278 -4.82 -15.74 5.84
C ALA A 278 -3.48 -14.97 5.81
N ARG A 279 -3.48 -13.71 5.37
CA ARG A 279 -2.28 -12.86 5.42
C ARG A 279 -1.77 -12.65 6.84
N GLN A 280 -2.69 -12.39 7.78
CA GLN A 280 -2.36 -12.21 9.19
C GLN A 280 -1.76 -13.48 9.78
N MET A 281 -2.40 -14.63 9.57
CA MET A 281 -1.92 -15.93 10.09
C MET A 281 -0.55 -16.29 9.52
N ASN A 282 -0.34 -16.14 8.21
CA ASN A 282 0.94 -16.40 7.56
C ASN A 282 2.06 -15.50 8.10
N ALA A 283 1.76 -14.22 8.36
CA ALA A 283 2.72 -13.29 8.94
C ALA A 283 3.08 -13.64 10.38
N ILE A 284 2.09 -13.98 11.21
CA ILE A 284 2.30 -14.41 12.60
C ILE A 284 3.16 -15.68 12.64
N PHE A 285 2.82 -16.69 11.83
CA PHE A 285 3.58 -17.93 11.75
C PHE A 285 5.06 -17.69 11.41
N LEU A 286 5.32 -16.86 10.39
CA LEU A 286 6.69 -16.56 9.98
C LEU A 286 7.42 -15.69 11.04
N ALA A 287 6.72 -14.74 11.66
CA ALA A 287 7.27 -13.93 12.73
C ALA A 287 7.66 -14.75 13.96
N ASP A 288 6.85 -15.72 14.35
CA ASP A 288 7.13 -16.61 15.49
C ASP A 288 8.40 -17.42 15.30
N ILE A 289 8.68 -17.88 14.08
CA ILE A 289 9.92 -18.62 13.78
C ILE A 289 11.15 -17.68 13.81
N LEU A 290 10.99 -16.44 13.33
CA LEU A 290 12.11 -15.51 13.14
C LEU A 290 12.36 -14.57 14.32
N LYS A 291 11.48 -14.52 15.34
CA LYS A 291 11.54 -13.53 16.45
C LYS A 291 12.84 -13.54 17.26
N ASP A 292 13.48 -14.71 17.39
CA ASP A 292 14.69 -14.89 18.17
C ASP A 292 15.98 -14.72 17.35
N LEU A 293 15.86 -14.50 16.03
CA LEU A 293 16.99 -14.33 15.14
C LEU A 293 17.58 -12.93 15.28
N LYS A 294 18.73 -12.80 15.95
CA LYS A 294 19.37 -11.51 16.29
C LYS A 294 19.83 -10.68 15.09
N SER A 295 19.98 -11.29 13.91
CA SER A 295 20.43 -10.63 12.67
C SER A 295 19.32 -9.88 11.94
N VAL A 296 18.05 -10.03 12.37
CA VAL A 296 16.90 -9.36 11.76
C VAL A 296 16.08 -8.58 12.79
N THR A 297 15.32 -7.63 12.29
CA THR A 297 14.30 -6.89 13.06
C THR A 297 12.96 -7.02 12.33
N LEU A 298 11.93 -7.40 13.07
CA LEU A 298 10.55 -7.44 12.61
C LEU A 298 9.80 -6.21 13.16
N PRO A 299 8.78 -5.70 12.44
CA PRO A 299 8.00 -4.57 12.95
C PRO A 299 7.20 -4.98 14.17
N ALA A 300 7.20 -4.14 15.20
CA ALA A 300 6.34 -4.31 16.35
C ALA A 300 4.86 -4.10 15.95
N THR A 301 4.01 -5.00 16.42
CA THR A 301 2.56 -4.87 16.31
C THR A 301 1.99 -4.58 17.70
N GLY A 302 1.09 -3.59 17.82
CA GLY A 302 0.50 -3.22 19.12
C GLY A 302 -0.32 -4.38 19.72
N LYS A 303 -0.39 -4.47 21.07
CA LYS A 303 -1.10 -5.57 21.77
C LYS A 303 -2.57 -5.67 21.39
N ASP A 304 -3.28 -4.54 21.32
CA ASP A 304 -4.71 -4.47 20.95
C ASP A 304 -4.93 -4.10 19.48
N SER A 305 -3.99 -4.54 18.64
CA SER A 305 -3.98 -4.19 17.22
C SER A 305 -4.09 -5.43 16.35
N ARG A 306 -4.89 -5.34 15.30
CA ARG A 306 -4.90 -6.32 14.22
C ARG A 306 -4.01 -5.81 13.10
N THR A 307 -2.93 -6.52 12.78
CA THR A 307 -2.06 -6.18 11.66
C THR A 307 -2.32 -7.12 10.48
N VAL A 308 -2.77 -6.54 9.36
CA VAL A 308 -2.98 -7.26 8.11
C VAL A 308 -1.90 -6.86 7.13
N PHE A 309 -0.80 -7.58 7.17
CA PHE A 309 0.32 -7.32 6.28
C PHE A 309 -0.06 -7.52 4.81
N ASN A 310 0.37 -6.63 3.93
CA ASN A 310 0.33 -6.88 2.50
C ASN A 310 1.52 -7.73 2.04
N ARG A 311 2.65 -7.62 2.72
CA ARG A 311 3.87 -8.44 2.61
C ARG A 311 4.57 -8.44 3.96
N MET A 312 5.28 -9.50 4.30
CA MET A 312 6.07 -9.55 5.53
C MET A 312 7.40 -8.81 5.35
N PRO A 313 7.62 -7.65 6.00
CA PRO A 313 8.90 -6.96 5.95
C PRO A 313 9.86 -7.53 6.98
N ILE A 314 11.11 -7.71 6.58
CA ILE A 314 12.22 -8.13 7.44
C ILE A 314 13.35 -7.14 7.23
N LEU A 315 13.80 -6.50 8.31
CA LEU A 315 14.94 -5.58 8.27
C LEU A 315 16.19 -6.32 8.76
N PHE A 316 17.17 -6.47 7.89
CA PHE A 316 18.44 -7.10 8.20
C PHE A 316 19.45 -6.09 8.76
N LYS A 317 20.35 -6.54 9.63
CA LYS A 317 21.43 -5.68 10.16
C LYS A 317 22.48 -5.33 9.12
N ASP A 318 22.65 -6.16 8.11
CA ASP A 318 23.65 -6.01 7.06
C ASP A 318 23.02 -6.11 5.66
N GLY A 319 23.37 -5.17 4.79
CA GLY A 319 22.87 -5.10 3.42
C GLY A 319 23.43 -6.22 2.51
N GLN A 320 24.63 -6.79 2.80
CA GLN A 320 25.15 -7.92 2.03
C GLN A 320 24.34 -9.19 2.28
N THR A 321 23.88 -9.37 3.53
CA THR A 321 22.99 -10.47 3.92
C THR A 321 21.66 -10.41 3.17
N VAL A 322 21.08 -9.22 2.93
CA VAL A 322 19.86 -9.06 2.11
C VAL A 322 20.04 -9.69 0.73
N GLU A 323 21.16 -9.42 0.06
CA GLU A 323 21.41 -9.96 -1.28
C GLU A 323 21.69 -11.47 -1.28
N LYS A 324 22.35 -12.01 -0.23
CA LYS A 324 22.53 -13.45 -0.05
C LYS A 324 21.18 -14.15 0.12
N VAL A 325 20.37 -13.69 1.08
CA VAL A 325 19.02 -14.22 1.34
C VAL A 325 18.14 -14.11 0.09
N ARG A 326 18.13 -12.98 -0.60
CA ARG A 326 17.35 -12.78 -1.82
C ARG A 326 17.72 -13.78 -2.93
N LYS A 327 19.03 -14.03 -3.12
CA LYS A 327 19.52 -15.03 -4.08
C LYS A 327 19.13 -16.45 -3.67
N ALA A 328 19.25 -16.79 -2.39
CA ALA A 328 18.90 -18.11 -1.86
C ALA A 328 17.38 -18.38 -1.97
N LEU A 329 16.52 -17.42 -1.59
CA LEU A 329 15.06 -17.49 -1.80
C LEU A 329 14.71 -17.71 -3.27
N ARG A 330 15.36 -16.97 -4.18
CA ARG A 330 15.15 -17.14 -5.62
C ARG A 330 15.52 -18.54 -6.10
N ARG A 331 16.63 -19.13 -5.59
CA ARG A 331 17.02 -20.54 -5.89
C ARG A 331 16.01 -21.53 -5.32
N ALA A 332 15.46 -21.22 -4.15
CA ALA A 332 14.39 -21.98 -3.51
C ALA A 332 13.03 -21.86 -4.20
N GLY A 333 12.91 -21.04 -5.27
CA GLY A 333 11.68 -20.81 -6.00
C GLY A 333 10.73 -19.80 -5.35
N ILE A 334 11.22 -18.94 -4.46
CA ILE A 334 10.44 -17.94 -3.75
C ILE A 334 10.87 -16.55 -4.22
N GLU A 335 9.91 -15.72 -4.65
CA GLU A 335 10.16 -14.33 -4.98
C GLU A 335 10.14 -13.47 -3.72
N SER A 336 11.12 -12.58 -3.59
CA SER A 336 11.19 -11.56 -2.55
C SER A 336 11.42 -10.18 -3.17
N SER A 337 11.15 -9.12 -2.45
CA SER A 337 11.24 -7.75 -2.96
C SER A 337 11.81 -6.81 -1.90
N ARG A 338 12.60 -5.83 -2.32
CA ARG A 338 13.03 -4.72 -1.44
C ARG A 338 11.97 -3.63 -1.27
N MET A 339 10.77 -3.81 -1.83
CA MET A 339 9.65 -2.87 -1.88
C MET A 339 10.02 -1.58 -2.63
N TYR A 340 10.73 -0.65 -1.98
CA TYR A 340 11.31 0.55 -2.58
C TYR A 340 12.82 0.52 -2.38
N PHE A 341 13.57 0.64 -3.47
CA PHE A 341 15.04 0.48 -3.46
C PHE A 341 15.77 1.68 -2.86
N GLN A 342 15.11 2.83 -2.82
CA GLN A 342 15.70 4.10 -2.38
C GLN A 342 14.66 4.91 -1.60
N PRO A 343 15.09 5.75 -0.65
CA PRO A 343 14.24 6.74 -0.01
C PRO A 343 13.85 7.85 -1.01
N LEU A 344 12.81 8.61 -0.69
CA LEU A 344 12.22 9.60 -1.62
C LEU A 344 13.20 10.69 -2.07
N HIS A 345 14.09 11.16 -1.18
CA HIS A 345 15.08 12.20 -1.52
C HIS A 345 16.19 11.71 -2.48
N HIS A 346 16.39 10.40 -2.60
CA HIS A 346 17.25 9.83 -3.64
C HIS A 346 16.51 9.63 -4.98
N MET A 347 15.17 9.47 -4.92
CA MET A 347 14.34 9.26 -6.12
C MET A 347 13.94 10.59 -6.79
N PHE A 348 13.84 11.66 -6.02
CA PHE A 348 13.37 12.97 -6.46
C PHE A 348 14.29 14.07 -5.95
N ASN A 349 14.56 15.05 -6.81
CA ASN A 349 15.22 16.28 -6.35
C ASN A 349 14.22 17.09 -5.50
N LEU A 350 14.39 17.03 -4.17
CA LEU A 350 13.57 17.70 -3.16
C LEU A 350 14.38 18.72 -2.34
N GLY A 351 15.64 18.93 -2.67
CA GLY A 351 16.52 19.90 -1.98
C GLY A 351 17.19 19.34 -0.72
N TYR A 352 17.10 18.05 -0.46
CA TYR A 352 17.76 17.38 0.68
C TYR A 352 19.14 16.84 0.30
N MET A 353 20.04 16.76 1.29
CA MET A 353 21.32 16.06 1.16
C MET A 353 21.11 14.55 1.13
N HIS A 354 22.09 13.82 0.59
CA HIS A 354 21.97 12.36 0.39
C HIS A 354 21.84 11.59 1.73
N ASP A 355 22.44 12.07 2.80
CA ASP A 355 22.49 11.45 4.13
C ASP A 355 21.49 12.05 5.15
N GLU A 356 20.61 12.94 4.71
CA GLU A 356 19.73 13.72 5.61
C GLU A 356 18.70 12.86 6.38
N PHE A 357 18.27 11.73 5.81
CA PHE A 357 17.34 10.79 6.47
C PHE A 357 18.01 9.43 6.69
N PRO A 358 18.92 9.30 7.68
CA PRO A 358 19.76 8.10 7.84
C PRO A 358 18.95 6.83 8.10
N ASN A 359 17.85 6.91 8.84
CA ASN A 359 16.96 5.77 9.07
C ASN A 359 16.30 5.27 7.78
N ALA A 360 15.86 6.19 6.91
CA ALA A 360 15.24 5.83 5.63
C ALA A 360 16.27 5.22 4.66
N CYS A 361 17.51 5.74 4.65
CA CYS A 361 18.63 5.19 3.88
C CYS A 361 18.97 3.78 4.36
N TYR A 362 19.19 3.62 5.67
CA TYR A 362 19.48 2.34 6.31
C TYR A 362 18.41 1.32 5.98
N PHE A 363 17.14 1.70 6.14
CA PHE A 363 15.99 0.84 5.89
C PHE A 363 15.89 0.39 4.43
N ALA A 364 16.01 1.33 3.48
CA ALA A 364 15.91 1.05 2.05
C ALA A 364 16.97 0.05 1.57
N GLU A 365 18.16 0.06 2.16
CA GLU A 365 19.25 -0.86 1.83
C GLU A 365 19.04 -2.27 2.41
N ARG A 366 18.34 -2.38 3.55
CA ARG A 366 18.35 -3.58 4.38
C ARG A 366 17.01 -4.27 4.52
N VAL A 367 15.91 -3.68 4.03
CA VAL A 367 14.60 -4.31 4.05
C VAL A 367 14.45 -5.33 2.92
N LEU A 368 13.88 -6.48 3.25
CA LEU A 368 13.39 -7.47 2.30
C LEU A 368 11.94 -7.82 2.65
N THR A 369 11.07 -7.91 1.67
CA THR A 369 9.68 -8.32 1.88
C THR A 369 9.41 -9.69 1.28
N LEU A 370 8.62 -10.49 1.99
CA LEU A 370 8.26 -11.86 1.64
C LEU A 370 6.77 -11.98 1.30
N PRO A 371 6.40 -12.92 0.42
CA PRO A 371 5.00 -13.22 0.13
C PRO A 371 4.35 -13.88 1.34
N ILE A 372 3.15 -13.40 1.70
CA ILE A 372 2.30 -13.95 2.76
C ILE A 372 0.83 -14.00 2.33
N HIS A 373 0.58 -13.93 1.03
CA HIS A 373 -0.77 -13.96 0.47
C HIS A 373 -1.44 -15.34 0.65
N PRO A 374 -2.76 -15.46 0.50
CA PRO A 374 -3.49 -16.69 0.80
C PRO A 374 -3.03 -17.96 0.07
N SER A 375 -2.32 -17.82 -1.05
CA SER A 375 -1.79 -18.98 -1.80
C SER A 375 -0.44 -19.49 -1.26
N VAL A 376 0.12 -18.85 -0.23
CA VAL A 376 1.34 -19.30 0.46
C VAL A 376 0.97 -20.43 1.40
N THR A 377 1.65 -21.57 1.28
CA THR A 377 1.42 -22.73 2.13
C THR A 377 2.36 -22.71 3.36
N GLU A 378 2.05 -23.48 4.39
CA GLU A 378 2.93 -23.66 5.55
C GLU A 378 4.32 -24.15 5.15
N GLU A 379 4.40 -25.08 4.19
CA GLU A 379 5.67 -25.56 3.63
C GLU A 379 6.48 -24.41 2.98
N ASP A 380 5.81 -23.52 2.26
CA ASP A 380 6.45 -22.32 1.69
C ASP A 380 6.97 -21.38 2.79
N LEU A 381 6.23 -21.22 3.90
CA LEU A 381 6.65 -20.40 5.06
C LEU A 381 7.85 -20.99 5.79
N LEU A 382 7.83 -22.30 6.07
CA LEU A 382 8.96 -23.01 6.68
C LEU A 382 10.21 -22.90 5.80
N LYS A 383 10.06 -23.09 4.51
CA LYS A 383 11.15 -22.95 3.55
C LYS A 383 11.73 -21.54 3.49
N MET A 384 10.88 -20.50 3.61
CA MET A 384 11.35 -19.11 3.74
C MET A 384 12.16 -18.90 5.01
N ALA A 385 11.65 -19.41 6.14
CA ALA A 385 12.32 -19.29 7.43
C ALA A 385 13.69 -19.99 7.42
N ASP A 386 13.75 -21.24 6.92
CA ASP A 386 15.00 -22.01 6.81
C ASP A 386 16.05 -21.26 5.99
N VAL A 387 15.67 -20.71 4.83
CA VAL A 387 16.60 -19.94 4.00
C VAL A 387 17.11 -18.71 4.76
N ILE A 388 16.24 -17.99 5.48
CA ILE A 388 16.63 -16.79 6.21
C ILE A 388 17.56 -17.14 7.37
N ILE A 389 17.22 -18.17 8.15
CA ILE A 389 18.04 -18.61 9.28
C ILE A 389 19.43 -19.03 8.80
N ASN A 390 19.52 -19.84 7.73
CA ASN A 390 20.79 -20.33 7.23
C ASN A 390 21.70 -19.26 6.61
N GLU A 391 21.13 -18.24 5.99
CA GLU A 391 21.90 -17.18 5.31
C GLU A 391 22.17 -15.94 6.18
N ALA A 392 21.42 -15.77 7.29
CA ALA A 392 21.49 -14.61 8.17
C ALA A 392 21.95 -14.94 9.59
N ALA A 393 22.26 -16.21 9.89
CA ALA A 393 22.81 -16.66 11.18
C ALA A 393 24.23 -16.13 11.45
#